data_1c4e015e7b9108b3fbe2a851ddab461b
#
_entry.id   1c4e015e7b9108b3fbe2a851ddab461b
#
_cell.length_a   1.000
_cell.length_b   1.000
_cell.length_c   1.000
_cell.angle_alpha   90.00
_cell.angle_beta   90.00
_cell.angle_gamma   90.00
#
_symmetry.space_group_name_H-M   'P 1'
#
loop_
_entity.id
_entity.type
_entity.pdbx_description
1 polymer ?
#
loop_
_entity_poly.entity_id
_entity_poly.type
_entity_poly.pdbx_seq_one_letter_code
_entity_poly.pdbx_strand_id
1 'polypeptide(L)'
;MSYKYEYAGFWLRFGAMIIDSLIMFLAIIPAAWIFYHGDYDLIFSTGLSSKPQNYGFDLIMNYAFPFLYTVLCWIYLAGTPGKRLMRLKVLDEKTGNKLTLMQSIIRYIGYIPSILVFCIGLFWVAFDSKKQGWHDKMAKTVVVREL
;
A
#
# COMPACT_ATOMS: atom_id res chain seq x y z
N MET A 1 24.69 -0.02 17.60
CA MET A 1 23.51 -0.85 17.92
C MET A 1 23.19 -1.69 16.68
N SER A 2 23.36 -3.00 16.75
CA SER A 2 22.98 -3.90 15.65
C SER A 2 21.46 -4.03 15.69
N TYR A 3 20.76 -3.36 14.79
CA TYR A 3 19.34 -3.60 14.60
C TYR A 3 19.17 -5.00 14.02
N LYS A 4 18.64 -5.92 14.81
CA LYS A 4 18.22 -7.21 14.31
C LYS A 4 16.94 -7.04 13.51
N TYR A 5 17.01 -7.32 12.21
CA TYR A 5 15.86 -7.33 11.32
C TYR A 5 15.43 -8.76 11.05
N GLU A 6 14.13 -9.00 11.08
CA GLU A 6 13.51 -10.23 10.59
C GLU A 6 12.65 -9.94 9.35
N TYR A 7 12.61 -10.88 8.40
CA TYR A 7 11.70 -10.76 7.28
C TYR A 7 10.25 -10.83 7.75
N ALA A 8 9.45 -9.84 7.37
CA ALA A 8 8.06 -9.75 7.78
C ALA A 8 7.20 -10.80 7.06
N GLY A 9 6.62 -11.70 7.82
CA GLY A 9 5.71 -12.72 7.33
C GLY A 9 4.38 -12.15 6.83
N PHE A 10 3.57 -13.02 6.22
CA PHE A 10 2.28 -12.66 5.63
C PHE A 10 1.33 -11.99 6.63
N TRP A 11 1.13 -12.54 7.81
CA TRP A 11 0.17 -12.04 8.79
C TRP A 11 0.50 -10.64 9.32
N LEU A 12 1.79 -10.34 9.51
CA LEU A 12 2.23 -9.00 9.92
C LEU A 12 1.93 -7.96 8.83
N ARG A 13 2.16 -8.32 7.56
CA ARG A 13 1.85 -7.44 6.42
C ARG A 13 0.36 -7.26 6.24
N PHE A 14 -0.43 -8.32 6.44
CA PHE A 14 -1.88 -8.28 6.38
C PHE A 14 -2.46 -7.36 7.47
N GLY A 15 -1.99 -7.50 8.73
CA GLY A 15 -2.38 -6.60 9.81
C GLY A 15 -2.03 -5.13 9.52
N ALA A 16 -0.83 -4.87 8.99
CA ALA A 16 -0.44 -3.53 8.58
C ALA A 16 -1.33 -2.97 7.46
N MET A 17 -1.73 -3.81 6.52
CA MET A 17 -2.65 -3.42 5.44
C MET A 17 -4.04 -3.04 5.97
N ILE A 18 -4.57 -3.77 6.94
CA ILE A 18 -5.85 -3.41 7.59
C ILE A 18 -5.75 -2.04 8.26
N ILE A 19 -4.67 -1.78 9.01
CA ILE A 19 -4.44 -0.47 9.65
C ILE A 19 -4.35 0.64 8.60
N ASP A 20 -3.59 0.43 7.53
CA ASP A 20 -3.48 1.40 6.42
C ASP A 20 -4.85 1.66 5.77
N SER A 21 -5.65 0.60 5.55
CA SER A 21 -6.99 0.74 5.00
C SER A 21 -7.93 1.55 5.90
N LEU A 22 -7.85 1.36 7.21
CA LEU A 22 -8.62 2.16 8.18
C LEU A 22 -8.19 3.64 8.16
N ILE A 23 -6.89 3.91 8.11
CA ILE A 23 -6.36 5.28 8.02
C ILE A 23 -6.85 5.95 6.74
N MET A 24 -6.76 5.26 5.61
CA MET A 24 -7.23 5.78 4.31
C MET A 24 -8.75 6.02 4.31
N PHE A 25 -9.52 5.09 4.87
CA PHE A 25 -10.96 5.23 5.02
C PHE A 25 -11.34 6.48 5.84
N LEU A 26 -10.67 6.68 6.98
CA LEU A 26 -10.88 7.85 7.84
C LEU A 26 -10.44 9.17 7.17
N ALA A 27 -9.55 9.14 6.21
CA ALA A 27 -9.15 10.32 5.44
C ALA A 27 -10.09 10.60 4.26
N ILE A 28 -10.48 9.58 3.50
CA ILE A 28 -11.26 9.72 2.27
C ILE A 28 -12.73 10.02 2.56
N ILE A 29 -13.34 9.36 3.54
CA ILE A 29 -14.78 9.53 3.83
C ILE A 29 -15.15 10.97 4.19
N PRO A 30 -14.45 11.66 5.12
CA PRO A 30 -14.75 13.07 5.41
C PRO A 30 -14.54 13.99 4.20
N ALA A 31 -13.50 13.74 3.41
CA ALA A 31 -13.24 14.52 2.20
C ALA A 31 -14.37 14.35 1.17
N ALA A 32 -14.81 13.12 0.95
CA ALA A 32 -15.95 12.82 0.08
C ALA A 32 -17.26 13.41 0.62
N TRP A 33 -17.49 13.33 1.92
CA TRP A 33 -18.64 13.94 2.59
C TRP A 33 -18.74 15.44 2.32
N ILE A 34 -17.64 16.16 2.50
CA ILE A 34 -17.58 17.62 2.26
C ILE A 34 -17.81 17.90 0.78
N PHE A 35 -17.19 17.14 -0.11
CA PHE A 35 -17.23 17.36 -1.54
C PHE A 35 -18.64 17.10 -2.12
N TYR A 36 -19.28 16.02 -1.70
CA TYR A 36 -20.60 15.61 -2.15
C TYR A 36 -21.76 16.16 -1.30
N HIS A 37 -21.49 17.13 -0.41
CA HIS A 37 -22.49 17.78 0.45
C HIS A 37 -23.37 16.81 1.26
N GLY A 38 -22.77 15.67 1.67
CA GLY A 38 -23.46 14.65 2.47
C GLY A 38 -24.37 13.70 1.70
N ASP A 39 -24.29 13.69 0.37
CA ASP A 39 -25.03 12.73 -0.45
C ASP A 39 -24.38 11.35 -0.38
N TYR A 40 -24.98 10.45 0.39
CA TYR A 40 -24.47 9.09 0.60
C TYR A 40 -24.44 8.25 -0.67
N ASP A 41 -25.43 8.42 -1.56
CA ASP A 41 -25.51 7.63 -2.78
C ASP A 41 -24.31 7.96 -3.69
N LEU A 42 -23.88 9.20 -3.72
CA LEU A 42 -22.71 9.62 -4.46
C LEU A 42 -21.41 9.14 -3.80
N ILE A 43 -21.30 9.20 -2.47
CA ILE A 43 -20.12 8.77 -1.73
C ILE A 43 -19.85 7.27 -1.91
N PHE A 44 -20.88 6.44 -1.86
CA PHE A 44 -20.74 4.99 -1.95
C PHE A 44 -20.90 4.41 -3.36
N SER A 45 -21.36 5.19 -4.33
CA SER A 45 -21.49 4.77 -5.73
C SER A 45 -20.18 4.81 -6.52
N THR A 46 -19.12 5.34 -5.91
CA THR A 46 -17.79 5.47 -6.54
C THR A 46 -17.18 4.11 -6.88
N GLY A 47 -17.29 3.70 -8.12
CA GLY A 47 -16.61 2.53 -8.67
C GLY A 47 -17.49 1.55 -9.47
N LEU A 48 -18.79 1.51 -9.25
CA LEU A 48 -19.68 0.57 -9.94
C LEU A 48 -20.99 1.21 -10.45
N SER A 49 -21.25 2.46 -10.12
CA SER A 49 -22.46 3.14 -10.56
C SER A 49 -22.28 3.86 -11.88
N SER A 50 -23.28 3.73 -12.71
CA SER A 50 -23.34 4.17 -14.12
C SER A 50 -23.39 5.69 -14.36
N LYS A 51 -23.18 6.52 -13.34
CA LYS A 51 -23.18 8.00 -13.48
C LYS A 51 -22.12 8.63 -12.57
N PRO A 52 -20.86 8.68 -12.99
CA PRO A 52 -19.88 9.51 -12.30
C PRO A 52 -20.22 10.99 -12.52
N GLN A 53 -20.69 11.66 -11.49
CA GLN A 53 -20.99 13.10 -11.57
C GLN A 53 -19.74 13.99 -11.55
N ASN A 54 -18.62 13.49 -11.01
CA ASN A 54 -17.36 14.21 -10.95
C ASN A 54 -16.16 13.32 -11.20
N TYR A 55 -15.96 12.92 -12.44
CA TYR A 55 -14.84 12.07 -12.86
C TYR A 55 -13.46 12.54 -12.35
N GLY A 56 -13.22 13.84 -12.30
CA GLY A 56 -11.94 14.38 -11.86
C GLY A 56 -11.68 14.12 -10.38
N PHE A 57 -12.64 14.36 -9.52
CA PHE A 57 -12.51 14.13 -8.07
C PHE A 57 -12.38 12.63 -7.77
N ASP A 58 -13.22 11.81 -8.39
CA ASP A 58 -13.20 10.36 -8.18
C ASP A 58 -11.88 9.74 -8.66
N LEU A 59 -11.36 10.18 -9.80
CA LEU A 59 -10.06 9.74 -10.30
C LEU A 59 -8.94 10.13 -9.31
N ILE A 60 -8.96 11.35 -8.80
CA ILE A 60 -7.94 11.82 -7.85
C ILE A 60 -8.03 11.02 -6.54
N MET A 61 -9.21 10.89 -5.94
CA MET A 61 -9.37 10.26 -4.62
C MET A 61 -9.19 8.74 -4.64
N ASN A 62 -9.62 8.06 -5.70
CA ASN A 62 -9.54 6.61 -5.76
C ASN A 62 -8.23 6.08 -6.34
N TYR A 63 -7.50 6.88 -7.15
CA TYR A 63 -6.29 6.42 -7.81
C TYR A 63 -5.07 7.31 -7.53
N ALA A 64 -5.14 8.61 -7.81
CA ALA A 64 -3.97 9.47 -7.70
C ALA A 64 -3.54 9.71 -6.25
N PHE A 65 -4.46 9.96 -5.34
CA PHE A 65 -4.17 10.19 -3.93
C PHE A 65 -3.58 8.94 -3.25
N PRO A 66 -4.19 7.72 -3.33
CA PRO A 66 -3.59 6.53 -2.76
C PRO A 66 -2.22 6.18 -3.35
N PHE A 67 -2.04 6.39 -4.66
CA PHE A 67 -0.76 6.19 -5.32
C PHE A 67 0.33 7.11 -4.76
N LEU A 68 0.10 8.42 -4.80
CA LEU A 68 1.05 9.40 -4.30
C LEU A 68 1.34 9.20 -2.81
N TYR A 69 0.32 9.03 -2.00
CA TYR A 69 0.44 8.76 -0.58
C TYR A 69 1.34 7.54 -0.30
N THR A 70 1.07 6.43 -0.96
CA THR A 70 1.82 5.19 -0.75
C THR A 70 3.28 5.32 -1.19
N VAL A 71 3.53 5.90 -2.38
CA VAL A 71 4.87 6.09 -2.93
C VAL A 71 5.70 7.03 -2.03
N LEU A 72 5.12 8.15 -1.62
CA LEU A 72 5.79 9.11 -0.72
C LEU A 72 6.10 8.48 0.65
N CYS A 73 5.17 7.70 1.21
CA CYS A 73 5.42 6.97 2.44
C CYS A 73 6.59 5.99 2.34
N TRP A 74 6.71 5.28 1.22
CA TRP A 74 7.85 4.36 1.02
C TRP A 74 9.19 5.09 0.90
N ILE A 75 9.22 6.22 0.21
CA ILE A 75 10.45 7.01 0.01
C ILE A 75 10.88 7.69 1.33
N TYR A 76 9.98 8.37 2.01
CA TYR A 76 10.32 9.19 3.17
C TYR A 76 10.32 8.41 4.47
N LEU A 77 9.33 7.53 4.69
CA LEU A 77 9.11 6.82 5.94
C LEU A 77 9.60 5.37 5.92
N ALA A 78 10.07 4.86 4.77
CA ALA A 78 10.38 3.45 4.56
C ALA A 78 9.19 2.50 4.85
N GLY A 79 7.96 3.00 4.68
CA GLY A 79 6.75 2.22 4.90
C GLY A 79 5.54 3.11 5.11
N THR A 80 4.36 2.56 4.87
CA THR A 80 3.09 3.22 5.17
C THR A 80 2.87 3.32 6.69
N PRO A 81 2.02 4.22 7.20
CA PRO A 81 1.76 4.37 8.63
C PRO A 81 1.38 3.07 9.32
N GLY A 82 0.52 2.22 8.73
CA GLY A 82 0.17 0.91 9.28
C GLY A 82 1.37 -0.02 9.41
N LYS A 83 2.26 -0.04 8.41
CA LYS A 83 3.52 -0.78 8.50
C LYS A 83 4.42 -0.23 9.59
N ARG A 84 4.53 1.08 9.73
CA ARG A 84 5.34 1.72 10.77
C ARG A 84 4.82 1.42 12.17
N LEU A 85 3.50 1.40 12.39
CA LEU A 85 2.89 1.01 13.65
C LEU A 85 3.21 -0.45 14.03
N MET A 86 3.30 -1.32 13.03
CA MET A 86 3.70 -2.73 13.20
C MET A 86 5.23 -2.93 13.23
N ARG A 87 6.02 -1.85 13.31
CA ARG A 87 7.49 -1.84 13.23
C ARG A 87 8.03 -2.47 11.96
N LEU A 88 7.27 -2.38 10.84
CA LEU A 88 7.68 -2.88 9.54
C LEU A 88 8.33 -1.76 8.72
N LYS A 89 9.41 -2.10 8.03
CA LYS A 89 10.12 -1.23 7.10
C LYS A 89 10.21 -1.89 5.74
N VAL A 90 10.04 -1.11 4.68
CA VAL A 90 10.25 -1.53 3.29
C VAL A 90 11.60 -0.98 2.86
N LEU A 91 12.52 -1.87 2.53
CA LEU A 91 13.91 -1.52 2.24
C LEU A 91 14.35 -2.12 0.91
N ASP A 92 15.36 -1.54 0.30
CA ASP A 92 16.06 -2.12 -0.84
C ASP A 92 16.74 -3.42 -0.43
N GLU A 93 16.56 -4.48 -1.22
CA GLU A 93 17.07 -5.82 -0.92
C GLU A 93 18.60 -5.88 -0.86
N LYS A 94 19.28 -5.06 -1.66
CA LYS A 94 20.74 -5.09 -1.78
C LYS A 94 21.44 -4.16 -0.80
N THR A 95 20.91 -2.94 -0.64
CA THR A 95 21.58 -1.89 0.14
C THR A 95 21.03 -1.76 1.56
N GLY A 96 19.82 -2.28 1.82
CA GLY A 96 19.13 -2.08 3.09
C GLY A 96 18.65 -0.64 3.34
N ASN A 97 18.77 0.24 2.34
CA ASN A 97 18.33 1.62 2.42
C ASN A 97 16.84 1.77 2.07
N LYS A 98 16.32 2.98 2.23
CA LYS A 98 14.96 3.33 1.78
C LYS A 98 14.85 3.15 0.25
N LEU A 99 13.62 2.94 -0.21
CA LEU A 99 13.34 2.77 -1.64
C LEU A 99 13.64 4.05 -2.43
N THR A 100 14.11 3.85 -3.65
CA THR A 100 14.14 4.91 -4.66
C THR A 100 12.74 5.13 -5.24
N LEU A 101 12.54 6.28 -5.90
CA LEU A 101 11.28 6.58 -6.59
C LEU A 101 10.91 5.48 -7.60
N MET A 102 11.87 5.03 -8.39
CA MET A 102 11.65 3.98 -9.41
C MET A 102 11.23 2.65 -8.76
N GLN A 103 11.89 2.22 -7.71
CA GLN A 103 11.52 1.01 -6.97
C GLN A 103 10.11 1.11 -6.38
N SER A 104 9.74 2.27 -5.86
CA SER A 104 8.40 2.52 -5.31
C SER A 104 7.32 2.43 -6.39
N ILE A 105 7.56 2.98 -7.57
CA ILE A 105 6.63 2.91 -8.71
C ILE A 105 6.49 1.46 -9.20
N ILE A 106 7.62 0.77 -9.43
CA ILE A 106 7.63 -0.63 -9.87
C ILE A 106 6.90 -1.52 -8.85
N ARG A 107 7.12 -1.29 -7.57
CA ARG A 107 6.44 -2.01 -6.49
C ARG A 107 4.93 -1.79 -6.54
N TYR A 108 4.49 -0.53 -6.71
CA TYR A 108 3.08 -0.20 -6.78
C TYR A 108 2.41 -0.88 -7.99
N ILE A 109 3.02 -0.80 -9.17
CA ILE A 109 2.55 -1.48 -10.38
C ILE A 109 2.56 -3.00 -10.18
N GLY A 110 3.54 -3.55 -9.48
CA GLY A 110 3.67 -4.98 -9.18
C GLY A 110 2.54 -5.55 -8.31
N TYR A 111 1.77 -4.71 -7.61
CA TYR A 111 0.54 -5.16 -6.93
C TYR A 111 -0.54 -5.60 -7.91
N ILE A 112 -0.59 -4.99 -9.11
CA ILE A 112 -1.59 -5.34 -10.13
C ILE A 112 -1.52 -6.83 -10.50
N PRO A 113 -0.40 -7.38 -11.01
CA PRO A 113 -0.32 -8.80 -11.30
C PRO A 113 -0.42 -9.67 -10.04
N SER A 114 0.04 -9.17 -8.88
CA SER A 114 -0.05 -9.91 -7.62
C SER A 114 -1.49 -10.15 -7.17
N ILE A 115 -2.40 -9.24 -7.49
CA ILE A 115 -3.83 -9.32 -7.17
C ILE A 115 -4.59 -10.04 -8.30
N LEU A 116 -4.32 -9.74 -9.57
CA LEU A 116 -5.03 -10.29 -10.73
C LEU A 116 -4.94 -11.81 -10.80
N VAL A 117 -3.83 -12.41 -10.40
CA VAL A 117 -3.67 -13.87 -10.37
C VAL A 117 -4.15 -14.42 -9.01
N PHE A 118 -5.44 -14.21 -8.70
CA PHE A 118 -6.12 -14.70 -7.49
C PHE A 118 -5.36 -14.40 -6.19
N CYS A 119 -4.69 -13.24 -6.10
CA CYS A 119 -3.85 -12.83 -4.97
C CYS A 119 -2.66 -13.78 -4.68
N ILE A 120 -2.35 -14.74 -5.56
CA ILE A 120 -1.24 -15.68 -5.37
C ILE A 120 0.07 -14.94 -5.14
N GLY A 121 0.30 -13.84 -5.86
CA GLY A 121 1.50 -13.03 -5.68
C GLY A 121 1.64 -12.42 -4.28
N LEU A 122 0.53 -12.19 -3.57
CA LEU A 122 0.52 -11.72 -2.18
C LEU A 122 0.75 -12.88 -1.21
N PHE A 123 0.09 -14.02 -1.42
CA PHE A 123 0.25 -15.22 -0.60
C PHE A 123 1.64 -15.85 -0.75
N TRP A 124 2.34 -15.59 -1.86
CA TRP A 124 3.71 -16.07 -2.10
C TRP A 124 4.68 -15.71 -0.97
N VAL A 125 4.43 -14.62 -0.25
CA VAL A 125 5.17 -14.22 0.95
C VAL A 125 5.27 -15.33 2.00
N ALA A 126 4.26 -16.21 2.11
CA ALA A 126 4.26 -17.29 3.08
C ALA A 126 5.28 -18.38 2.76
N PHE A 127 5.58 -18.58 1.48
CA PHE A 127 6.42 -19.67 0.97
C PHE A 127 7.85 -19.22 0.62
N ASP A 128 8.07 -17.93 0.41
CA ASP A 128 9.36 -17.40 0.00
C ASP A 128 10.35 -17.33 1.17
N SER A 129 11.61 -17.66 0.93
CA SER A 129 12.67 -17.65 1.96
C SER A 129 12.95 -16.26 2.54
N LYS A 130 12.82 -15.21 1.70
CA LYS A 130 12.96 -13.80 2.10
C LYS A 130 11.62 -13.14 2.38
N LYS A 131 10.54 -13.94 2.44
CA LYS A 131 9.17 -13.43 2.64
C LYS A 131 8.79 -12.33 1.65
N GLN A 132 9.17 -12.49 0.37
CA GLN A 132 8.87 -11.54 -0.69
C GLN A 132 7.64 -11.97 -1.49
N GLY A 133 6.70 -11.04 -1.70
CA GLY A 133 5.65 -11.18 -2.71
C GLY A 133 6.18 -10.88 -4.11
N TRP A 134 5.37 -11.07 -5.14
CA TRP A 134 5.77 -10.79 -6.51
C TRP A 134 6.11 -9.30 -6.71
N HIS A 135 5.32 -8.40 -6.13
CA HIS A 135 5.59 -6.96 -6.15
C HIS A 135 6.92 -6.59 -5.46
N ASP A 136 7.30 -7.33 -4.41
CA ASP A 136 8.60 -7.14 -3.73
C ASP A 136 9.75 -7.57 -4.63
N LYS A 137 9.62 -8.73 -5.30
CA LYS A 137 10.64 -9.28 -6.20
C LYS A 137 10.84 -8.40 -7.43
N MET A 138 9.75 -7.92 -8.03
CA MET A 138 9.82 -7.02 -9.19
C MET A 138 10.56 -5.73 -8.86
N ALA A 139 10.34 -5.16 -7.68
CA ALA A 139 10.98 -3.93 -7.23
C ALA A 139 12.34 -4.15 -6.55
N LYS A 140 12.78 -5.41 -6.35
CA LYS A 140 13.99 -5.79 -5.59
C LYS A 140 13.99 -5.18 -4.18
N THR A 141 12.90 -5.37 -3.48
CA THR A 141 12.66 -4.84 -2.13
C THR A 141 12.33 -5.95 -1.15
N VAL A 142 12.57 -5.69 0.12
CA VAL A 142 12.20 -6.57 1.23
C VAL A 142 11.38 -5.81 2.26
N VAL A 143 10.50 -6.51 2.95
CA VAL A 143 9.83 -5.96 4.13
C VAL A 143 10.38 -6.65 5.36
N VAL A 144 10.92 -5.85 6.27
CA VAL A 144 11.55 -6.33 7.50
C VAL A 144 10.85 -5.77 8.71
N ARG A 145 10.88 -6.53 9.80
CA ARG A 145 10.43 -6.11 11.12
C ARG A 145 11.66 -5.72 11.94
N GLU A 146 11.58 -4.58 12.59
CA GLU A 146 12.55 -4.13 13.59
C GLU A 146 12.22 -4.80 14.92
N LEU A 147 13.20 -5.56 15.46
CA LEU A 147 13.06 -6.29 16.73
C LEU A 147 13.35 -5.40 17.93
#